data_deecdb2686955b67ca82810175b693e9
#
_entry.id   deecdb2686955b67ca82810175b693e9
#
_cell.length_a   1.000
_cell.length_b   1.000
_cell.length_c   1.000
_cell.angle_alpha   90.00
_cell.angle_beta   90.00
_cell.angle_gamma   90.00
#
_symmetry.space_group_name_H-M   'P 1'
#
loop_
_entity.id
_entity.type
_entity.pdbx_description
1 polymer ?
#
loop_
_entity_poly.entity_id
_entity_poly.type
_entity_poly.pdbx_seq_one_letter_code
_entity_poly.pdbx_strand_id
1 'polypeptide(L)'
;PLISSSSNNSEIEYSGNDCKIFSESEINNSNIFDSFFVVGHAYGSPDGDNIGLSPNLINYLDKINLERKKFLILTGDFSRKNDIDDLTATKNQIEKYFNQYYVIPGNHEAMFNNNYYEVFPTDFFKFQLSDSLLIGGNFNNSDWLPSIYQQNQINKAISESASKTVILFSHQLFWLNLFSEEVAPNSDALLNKLDDKPLDWLQTDDKKLIIISGDHGAWGDELFCRSKDSVTFIANGLGNTSSDTILEVFYTPEGLIFNKVRINSE
;
A
#
# COMPACT_ATOMS: atom_id res chain seq x y z
N PRO A 1 36.17 -6.76 -31.90
CA PRO A 1 34.86 -6.22 -32.02
C PRO A 1 34.13 -6.36 -30.68
N LEU A 2 33.95 -5.21 -30.02
CA LEU A 2 33.19 -5.07 -28.80
C LEU A 2 31.71 -5.14 -29.16
N ILE A 3 31.00 -6.14 -28.65
CA ILE A 3 29.55 -6.22 -28.75
C ILE A 3 29.02 -5.35 -27.60
N SER A 4 28.55 -4.15 -27.93
CA SER A 4 27.76 -3.31 -27.01
C SER A 4 26.37 -3.95 -26.89
N SER A 5 26.11 -4.60 -25.78
CA SER A 5 24.74 -4.93 -25.35
C SER A 5 24.06 -3.66 -24.89
N SER A 6 23.23 -3.06 -25.74
CA SER A 6 22.27 -2.05 -25.31
C SER A 6 21.21 -2.75 -24.46
N SER A 7 21.29 -2.62 -23.14
CA SER A 7 20.18 -2.93 -22.26
C SER A 7 19.08 -1.88 -22.51
N ASN A 8 18.00 -2.30 -23.16
CA ASN A 8 16.78 -1.51 -23.21
C ASN A 8 16.16 -1.55 -21.81
N ASN A 9 16.53 -0.60 -20.96
CA ASN A 9 15.81 -0.33 -19.74
C ASN A 9 14.47 0.30 -20.13
N SER A 10 13.40 -0.46 -20.07
CA SER A 10 12.06 0.09 -20.19
C SER A 10 11.66 0.69 -18.84
N GLU A 11 12.15 1.90 -18.55
CA GLU A 11 11.55 2.72 -17.50
C GLU A 11 10.11 3.00 -17.92
N ILE A 12 9.13 2.57 -17.11
CA ILE A 12 7.75 3.01 -17.29
C ILE A 12 7.69 4.46 -16.77
N GLU A 13 7.99 5.40 -17.66
CA GLU A 13 7.68 6.81 -17.42
C GLU A 13 6.16 6.98 -17.46
N TYR A 14 5.55 7.11 -16.28
CA TYR A 14 4.25 7.74 -16.20
C TYR A 14 4.45 9.22 -16.53
N SER A 15 3.81 9.70 -17.58
CA SER A 15 3.88 11.09 -18.05
C SER A 15 3.40 12.04 -16.95
N GLY A 16 4.31 12.71 -16.27
CA GLY A 16 4.04 13.76 -15.29
C GLY A 16 4.65 13.46 -13.92
N ASN A 17 5.89 13.90 -13.71
CA ASN A 17 6.62 14.03 -12.44
C ASN A 17 7.07 12.75 -11.69
N ASP A 18 8.28 12.29 -12.00
CA ASP A 18 9.33 11.73 -11.10
C ASP A 18 9.01 10.53 -10.20
N CYS A 19 7.97 9.75 -10.44
CA CYS A 19 7.78 8.52 -9.70
C CYS A 19 8.46 7.34 -10.41
N LYS A 20 9.57 6.87 -9.88
CA LYS A 20 10.25 5.66 -10.39
C LYS A 20 9.77 4.44 -9.61
N ILE A 21 8.90 3.65 -10.24
CA ILE A 21 8.61 2.29 -9.82
C ILE A 21 9.20 1.37 -10.89
N PHE A 22 10.06 0.47 -10.45
CA PHE A 22 10.73 -0.46 -11.35
C PHE A 22 9.80 -1.62 -11.72
N SER A 23 9.92 -2.12 -12.95
CA SER A 23 9.27 -3.36 -13.39
C SER A 23 10.13 -4.57 -13.02
N GLU A 24 9.52 -5.77 -12.93
CA GLU A 24 10.23 -7.01 -12.55
C GLU A 24 11.48 -7.30 -13.42
N SER A 25 11.47 -6.88 -14.69
CA SER A 25 12.59 -7.11 -15.62
C SER A 25 13.86 -6.30 -15.28
N GLU A 26 13.74 -5.27 -14.45
CA GLU A 26 14.85 -4.34 -14.13
C GLU A 26 15.60 -4.72 -12.87
N ILE A 27 15.02 -5.60 -12.05
CA ILE A 27 15.62 -6.02 -10.78
C ILE A 27 16.30 -7.39 -10.95
N ASN A 28 17.19 -7.50 -11.91
CA ASN A 28 17.94 -8.75 -12.16
C ASN A 28 18.74 -9.30 -10.96
N ASN A 29 18.94 -8.47 -9.91
CA ASN A 29 19.59 -8.82 -8.66
C ASN A 29 18.63 -8.87 -7.46
N SER A 30 17.32 -8.75 -7.67
CA SER A 30 16.32 -8.70 -6.59
C SER A 30 16.26 -9.97 -5.73
N ASN A 31 16.73 -11.10 -6.27
CA ASN A 31 16.85 -12.35 -5.50
C ASN A 31 17.89 -12.29 -4.38
N ILE A 32 18.70 -11.24 -4.29
CA ILE A 32 19.74 -11.07 -3.28
C ILE A 32 19.24 -10.29 -2.06
N PHE A 33 18.23 -9.43 -2.24
CA PHE A 33 17.71 -8.57 -1.18
C PHE A 33 16.43 -9.15 -0.57
N ASP A 34 16.27 -8.88 0.71
CA ASP A 34 15.02 -9.15 1.39
C ASP A 34 13.98 -8.11 0.97
N SER A 35 12.72 -8.50 0.94
CA SER A 35 11.60 -7.64 0.52
C SER A 35 10.37 -7.86 1.39
N PHE A 36 9.40 -7.00 1.22
CA PHE A 36 8.06 -7.17 1.75
C PHE A 36 7.00 -6.77 0.72
N PHE A 37 5.80 -7.26 0.90
CA PHE A 37 4.68 -6.89 0.03
C PHE A 37 3.79 -5.84 0.71
N VAL A 38 3.23 -4.96 -0.12
CA VAL A 38 2.16 -4.05 0.26
C VAL A 38 0.98 -4.29 -0.65
N VAL A 39 -0.17 -4.61 -0.07
CA VAL A 39 -1.39 -4.96 -0.80
C VAL A 39 -2.56 -4.18 -0.23
N GLY A 40 -3.22 -3.41 -1.09
CA GLY A 40 -4.48 -2.74 -0.79
C GLY A 40 -5.66 -3.49 -1.39
N HIS A 41 -6.87 -3.22 -0.88
CA HIS A 41 -8.13 -3.79 -1.35
C HIS A 41 -8.03 -5.31 -1.56
N ALA A 42 -7.41 -5.98 -0.55
CA ALA A 42 -6.88 -7.32 -0.71
C ALA A 42 -7.94 -8.43 -0.82
N TYR A 43 -9.22 -8.13 -0.55
CA TYR A 43 -10.32 -9.05 -0.84
C TYR A 43 -10.66 -9.12 -2.35
N GLY A 44 -10.21 -8.13 -3.15
CA GLY A 44 -10.43 -8.07 -4.59
C GLY A 44 -11.74 -7.38 -5.00
N SER A 45 -12.46 -7.92 -5.97
CA SER A 45 -13.66 -7.27 -6.50
C SER A 45 -14.80 -7.16 -5.48
N PRO A 46 -15.50 -6.01 -5.40
CA PRO A 46 -16.71 -5.85 -4.61
C PRO A 46 -17.82 -6.85 -4.96
N ASP A 47 -17.90 -7.26 -6.23
CA ASP A 47 -18.91 -8.19 -6.74
C ASP A 47 -18.56 -9.68 -6.56
N GLY A 48 -17.38 -9.97 -6.01
CA GLY A 48 -16.96 -11.34 -5.75
C GLY A 48 -17.70 -11.99 -4.58
N ASP A 49 -17.54 -13.29 -4.42
CA ASP A 49 -18.13 -14.11 -3.35
C ASP A 49 -17.10 -14.81 -2.45
N ASN A 50 -15.81 -14.52 -2.68
CA ASN A 50 -14.73 -15.11 -1.88
C ASN A 50 -14.78 -14.63 -0.43
N ILE A 51 -14.37 -15.51 0.46
CA ILE A 51 -14.14 -15.24 1.87
C ILE A 51 -12.64 -14.97 2.05
N GLY A 52 -12.31 -13.84 2.69
CA GLY A 52 -10.91 -13.44 2.91
C GLY A 52 -10.24 -12.86 1.68
N LEU A 53 -8.95 -13.17 1.52
CA LEU A 53 -8.11 -12.60 0.48
C LEU A 53 -8.56 -12.97 -0.95
N SER A 54 -8.26 -12.07 -1.90
CA SER A 54 -8.49 -12.28 -3.33
C SER A 54 -7.93 -13.63 -3.81
N PRO A 55 -8.71 -14.40 -4.61
CA PRO A 55 -8.21 -15.63 -5.22
C PRO A 55 -6.96 -15.42 -6.07
N ASN A 56 -6.85 -14.28 -6.75
CA ASN A 56 -5.68 -13.94 -7.55
C ASN A 56 -4.42 -13.79 -6.66
N LEU A 57 -4.57 -13.13 -5.51
CA LEU A 57 -3.46 -13.01 -4.56
C LEU A 57 -3.05 -14.38 -3.98
N ILE A 58 -4.01 -15.20 -3.58
CA ILE A 58 -3.73 -16.56 -3.08
C ILE A 58 -3.00 -17.39 -4.13
N ASN A 59 -3.49 -17.40 -5.38
CA ASN A 59 -2.86 -18.14 -6.47
C ASN A 59 -1.43 -17.67 -6.76
N TYR A 60 -1.17 -16.37 -6.63
CA TYR A 60 0.17 -15.81 -6.77
C TYR A 60 1.08 -16.26 -5.62
N LEU A 61 0.62 -16.14 -4.37
CA LEU A 61 1.41 -16.53 -3.19
C LEU A 61 1.73 -18.02 -3.15
N ASP A 62 0.86 -18.88 -3.68
CA ASP A 62 1.10 -20.33 -3.79
C ASP A 62 2.21 -20.69 -4.82
N LYS A 63 2.50 -19.79 -5.78
CA LYS A 63 3.46 -20.04 -6.86
C LYS A 63 4.86 -19.48 -6.59
N ILE A 64 4.98 -18.46 -5.76
CA ILE A 64 6.26 -17.74 -5.56
C ILE A 64 7.09 -18.30 -4.41
N ASN A 65 8.40 -18.05 -4.46
CA ASN A 65 9.28 -18.31 -3.33
C ASN A 65 9.19 -17.18 -2.30
N LEU A 66 8.69 -17.52 -1.10
CA LEU A 66 8.49 -16.57 0.00
C LEU A 66 9.70 -16.44 0.95
N GLU A 67 10.80 -17.20 0.73
CA GLU A 67 11.92 -17.25 1.68
C GLU A 67 12.49 -15.86 2.04
N ARG A 68 12.54 -14.95 1.05
CA ARG A 68 13.03 -13.58 1.24
C ARG A 68 11.93 -12.53 1.40
N LYS A 69 10.67 -12.93 1.39
CA LYS A 69 9.52 -12.08 1.63
C LYS A 69 9.26 -12.03 3.13
N LYS A 70 9.84 -11.05 3.81
CA LYS A 70 9.92 -11.04 5.28
C LYS A 70 8.60 -10.77 5.96
N PHE A 71 7.76 -9.93 5.36
CA PHE A 71 6.45 -9.61 5.91
C PHE A 71 5.49 -9.08 4.84
N LEU A 72 4.23 -8.98 5.23
CA LEU A 72 3.15 -8.42 4.44
C LEU A 72 2.60 -7.18 5.15
N ILE A 73 2.28 -6.12 4.39
CA ILE A 73 1.48 -5.00 4.85
C ILE A 73 0.17 -5.01 4.07
N LEU A 74 -0.97 -5.08 4.78
CA LEU A 74 -2.29 -4.90 4.19
C LEU A 74 -2.79 -3.48 4.51
N THR A 75 -3.08 -2.74 3.45
CA THR A 75 -3.53 -1.35 3.53
C THR A 75 -5.04 -1.23 3.37
N GLY A 76 -5.78 -2.05 4.12
CA GLY A 76 -7.23 -2.03 4.22
C GLY A 76 -7.96 -2.81 3.14
N ASP A 77 -9.25 -3.00 3.39
CA ASP A 77 -10.18 -3.76 2.55
C ASP A 77 -9.65 -5.15 2.20
N PHE A 78 -9.29 -5.90 3.24
CA PHE A 78 -8.83 -7.28 3.14
C PHE A 78 -9.90 -8.31 3.57
N SER A 79 -11.01 -7.83 4.08
CA SER A 79 -12.24 -8.58 4.38
C SER A 79 -13.43 -7.87 3.73
N ARG A 80 -14.26 -8.62 3.04
CA ARG A 80 -15.45 -8.05 2.38
C ARG A 80 -16.53 -7.69 3.36
N LYS A 81 -16.67 -8.52 4.39
CA LYS A 81 -17.65 -8.38 5.43
C LYS A 81 -16.94 -8.18 6.75
N ASN A 82 -17.31 -7.17 7.49
CA ASN A 82 -16.81 -7.00 8.84
C ASN A 82 -17.51 -7.98 9.81
N ASP A 83 -17.44 -9.28 9.51
CA ASP A 83 -17.84 -10.35 10.43
C ASP A 83 -16.62 -11.15 10.90
N ILE A 84 -16.75 -11.76 12.08
CA ILE A 84 -15.62 -12.44 12.72
C ILE A 84 -15.15 -13.64 11.90
N ASP A 85 -16.04 -14.32 11.20
CA ASP A 85 -15.68 -15.49 10.40
C ASP A 85 -14.84 -15.11 9.19
N ASP A 86 -15.23 -14.05 8.46
CA ASP A 86 -14.47 -13.53 7.30
C ASP A 86 -13.12 -12.96 7.74
N LEU A 87 -13.10 -12.16 8.81
CA LEU A 87 -11.87 -11.62 9.37
C LEU A 87 -10.91 -12.72 9.86
N THR A 88 -11.44 -13.75 10.52
CA THR A 88 -10.66 -14.90 10.99
C THR A 88 -10.12 -15.73 9.82
N ALA A 89 -10.95 -15.96 8.79
CA ALA A 89 -10.51 -16.63 7.58
C ALA A 89 -9.36 -15.88 6.90
N THR A 90 -9.51 -14.56 6.77
CA THR A 90 -8.44 -13.69 6.23
C THR A 90 -7.15 -13.80 7.04
N LYS A 91 -7.24 -13.73 8.37
CA LYS A 91 -6.08 -13.89 9.25
C LYS A 91 -5.39 -15.23 9.05
N ASN A 92 -6.15 -16.32 9.02
CA ASN A 92 -5.60 -17.67 8.79
C ASN A 92 -4.93 -17.79 7.42
N GLN A 93 -5.50 -17.16 6.38
CA GLN A 93 -4.87 -17.10 5.05
C GLN A 93 -3.55 -16.31 5.07
N ILE A 94 -3.48 -15.17 5.76
CA ILE A 94 -2.24 -14.41 5.91
C ILE A 94 -1.18 -15.26 6.62
N GLU A 95 -1.53 -15.86 7.74
CA GLU A 95 -0.62 -16.66 8.59
C GLU A 95 -0.12 -17.95 7.92
N LYS A 96 -0.82 -18.43 6.88
CA LYS A 96 -0.31 -19.53 6.02
C LYS A 96 0.97 -19.14 5.28
N TYR A 97 1.10 -17.88 4.86
CA TYR A 97 2.20 -17.40 4.01
C TYR A 97 3.24 -16.57 4.74
N PHE A 98 2.82 -15.80 5.77
CA PHE A 98 3.67 -14.84 6.45
C PHE A 98 3.64 -15.01 7.96
N ASN A 99 4.81 -15.21 8.56
CA ASN A 99 4.97 -15.22 10.02
C ASN A 99 4.86 -13.82 10.63
N GLN A 100 5.08 -12.79 9.83
CA GLN A 100 4.99 -11.39 10.25
C GLN A 100 4.13 -10.62 9.25
N TYR A 101 3.19 -9.87 9.76
CA TYR A 101 2.35 -9.01 8.95
C TYR A 101 1.88 -7.79 9.75
N TYR A 102 1.51 -6.74 9.02
CA TYR A 102 0.96 -5.52 9.56
C TYR A 102 -0.32 -5.21 8.80
N VAL A 103 -1.36 -4.80 9.50
CA VAL A 103 -2.65 -4.48 8.90
C VAL A 103 -3.14 -3.13 9.41
N ILE A 104 -3.77 -2.37 8.54
CA ILE A 104 -4.59 -1.22 8.88
C ILE A 104 -5.98 -1.44 8.27
N PRO A 105 -7.07 -1.03 8.96
CA PRO A 105 -8.40 -1.27 8.44
C PRO A 105 -8.71 -0.36 7.27
N GLY A 106 -9.45 -0.89 6.30
CA GLY A 106 -10.19 -0.12 5.31
C GLY A 106 -11.59 0.22 5.80
N ASN A 107 -12.41 0.79 4.92
CA ASN A 107 -13.78 1.12 5.28
C ASN A 107 -14.63 -0.13 5.50
N HIS A 108 -14.35 -1.23 4.81
CA HIS A 108 -15.04 -2.49 5.02
C HIS A 108 -14.81 -3.07 6.42
N GLU A 109 -13.63 -2.91 7.00
CA GLU A 109 -13.32 -3.37 8.35
C GLU A 109 -13.75 -2.37 9.43
N ALA A 110 -13.77 -1.07 9.13
CA ALA A 110 -13.95 -0.02 10.14
C ALA A 110 -15.42 0.39 10.35
N MET A 111 -16.33 0.11 9.40
CA MET A 111 -17.56 0.90 9.28
C MET A 111 -18.71 0.52 10.22
N PHE A 112 -18.81 -0.67 10.81
CA PHE A 112 -20.11 -1.06 11.39
C PHE A 112 -20.09 -1.66 12.80
N ASN A 113 -18.95 -2.14 13.28
CA ASN A 113 -18.84 -2.76 14.61
C ASN A 113 -17.37 -2.91 15.02
N ASN A 114 -17.12 -3.44 16.22
CA ASN A 114 -15.77 -3.66 16.73
C ASN A 114 -15.16 -5.02 16.36
N ASN A 115 -15.76 -5.78 15.45
CA ASN A 115 -15.31 -7.12 15.08
C ASN A 115 -13.87 -7.14 14.60
N TYR A 116 -13.45 -6.08 13.89
CA TYR A 116 -12.05 -5.91 13.50
C TYR A 116 -11.10 -6.08 14.69
N TYR A 117 -11.36 -5.39 15.81
CA TYR A 117 -10.47 -5.40 16.97
C TYR A 117 -10.48 -6.71 17.76
N GLU A 118 -11.49 -7.55 17.56
CA GLU A 118 -11.51 -8.91 18.13
C GLU A 118 -10.52 -9.85 17.43
N VAL A 119 -10.25 -9.62 16.14
CA VAL A 119 -9.36 -10.45 15.33
C VAL A 119 -7.98 -9.80 15.14
N PHE A 120 -7.97 -8.47 14.89
CA PHE A 120 -6.77 -7.66 14.70
C PHE A 120 -6.73 -6.56 15.77
N PRO A 121 -5.96 -6.73 16.85
CA PRO A 121 -6.08 -5.89 18.05
C PRO A 121 -5.54 -4.47 17.90
N THR A 122 -4.96 -4.12 16.75
CA THR A 122 -4.41 -2.79 16.49
C THR A 122 -4.74 -2.30 15.08
N ASP A 123 -5.02 -1.02 14.97
CA ASP A 123 -5.22 -0.29 13.72
C ASP A 123 -4.08 0.70 13.42
N PHE A 124 -2.98 0.52 14.14
CA PHE A 124 -1.79 1.36 14.07
C PHE A 124 -0.53 0.52 14.22
N PHE A 125 0.47 0.80 13.39
CA PHE A 125 1.81 0.26 13.57
C PHE A 125 2.88 1.31 13.27
N LYS A 126 4.05 1.14 13.85
CA LYS A 126 5.27 1.88 13.50
C LYS A 126 6.50 1.04 13.77
N PHE A 127 7.43 1.06 12.84
CA PHE A 127 8.75 0.45 13.02
C PHE A 127 9.77 1.07 12.06
N GLN A 128 11.03 0.89 12.37
CA GLN A 128 12.13 1.34 11.52
C GLN A 128 12.67 0.18 10.68
N LEU A 129 12.90 0.43 9.40
CA LEU A 129 13.54 -0.49 8.48
C LEU A 129 14.59 0.26 7.67
N SER A 130 15.87 -0.13 7.78
CA SER A 130 16.99 0.65 7.24
C SER A 130 16.96 2.10 7.76
N ASP A 131 16.99 3.08 6.88
CA ASP A 131 16.89 4.51 7.22
C ASP A 131 15.47 5.08 7.04
N SER A 132 14.49 4.19 6.95
CA SER A 132 13.08 4.55 6.75
C SER A 132 12.24 4.23 7.97
N LEU A 133 11.35 5.14 8.33
CA LEU A 133 10.30 4.95 9.33
C LEU A 133 9.01 4.56 8.61
N LEU A 134 8.48 3.37 8.90
CA LEU A 134 7.23 2.86 8.39
C LEU A 134 6.13 3.07 9.42
N ILE A 135 5.04 3.71 9.03
CA ILE A 135 3.89 4.02 9.91
C ILE A 135 2.61 3.70 9.17
N GLY A 136 1.72 2.92 9.77
CA GLY A 136 0.36 2.70 9.27
C GLY A 136 -0.67 3.15 10.29
N GLY A 137 -1.79 3.69 9.83
CA GLY A 137 -2.85 4.19 10.67
C GLY A 137 -4.25 4.02 10.07
N ASN A 138 -5.27 4.21 10.92
CA ASN A 138 -6.66 4.15 10.53
C ASN A 138 -7.14 5.53 10.05
N PHE A 139 -7.44 5.64 8.75
CA PHE A 139 -7.89 6.85 8.05
C PHE A 139 -9.39 6.80 7.71
N ASN A 140 -10.19 6.06 8.46
CA ASN A 140 -11.62 5.86 8.16
C ASN A 140 -12.55 6.81 8.95
N ASN A 141 -12.08 7.96 9.37
CA ASN A 141 -12.94 8.99 9.95
C ASN A 141 -13.74 9.73 8.86
N SER A 142 -14.63 10.62 9.25
CA SER A 142 -15.56 11.32 8.35
C SER A 142 -14.89 12.15 7.26
N ASP A 143 -13.68 12.61 7.49
CA ASP A 143 -12.84 13.42 6.60
C ASP A 143 -11.68 12.62 5.98
N TRP A 144 -11.69 11.30 6.20
CA TRP A 144 -10.65 10.36 5.78
C TRP A 144 -9.25 10.68 6.30
N LEU A 145 -9.18 11.40 7.38
CA LEU A 145 -7.95 11.64 8.13
C LEU A 145 -7.88 10.71 9.35
N PRO A 146 -6.70 10.47 9.90
CA PRO A 146 -6.59 9.74 11.16
C PRO A 146 -7.19 10.57 12.30
N SER A 147 -7.63 9.91 13.37
CA SER A 147 -8.07 10.61 14.57
C SER A 147 -6.97 11.55 15.10
N ILE A 148 -7.34 12.61 15.79
CA ILE A 148 -6.36 13.53 16.42
C ILE A 148 -5.37 12.78 17.31
N TYR A 149 -5.82 11.73 17.98
CA TYR A 149 -4.93 10.87 18.75
C TYR A 149 -3.88 10.19 17.87
N GLN A 150 -4.28 9.59 16.75
CA GLN A 150 -3.33 8.96 15.83
C GLN A 150 -2.46 9.98 15.09
N GLN A 151 -2.98 11.17 14.72
CA GLN A 151 -2.17 12.26 14.18
C GLN A 151 -1.01 12.62 15.12
N ASN A 152 -1.30 12.76 16.40
CA ASN A 152 -0.29 13.03 17.42
C ASN A 152 0.71 11.88 17.56
N GLN A 153 0.27 10.62 17.48
CA GLN A 153 1.17 9.46 17.52
C GLN A 153 2.09 9.41 16.29
N ILE A 154 1.56 9.70 15.09
CA ILE A 154 2.31 9.75 13.83
C ILE A 154 3.37 10.85 13.92
N ASN A 155 2.97 12.09 14.23
CA ASN A 155 3.89 13.22 14.33
C ASN A 155 4.97 13.01 15.39
N LYS A 156 4.60 12.46 16.54
CA LYS A 156 5.58 12.06 17.57
C LYS A 156 6.58 11.02 17.04
N ALA A 157 6.10 9.99 16.34
CA ALA A 157 6.99 8.97 15.77
C ALA A 157 7.96 9.57 14.75
N ILE A 158 7.50 10.50 13.92
CA ILE A 158 8.33 11.21 12.92
C ILE A 158 9.39 12.07 13.61
N SER A 159 9.01 12.86 14.60
CA SER A 159 9.94 13.76 15.32
C SER A 159 11.00 13.00 16.14
N GLU A 160 10.65 11.84 16.69
CA GLU A 160 11.57 11.00 17.47
C GLU A 160 12.48 10.12 16.60
N SER A 161 12.18 10.00 15.31
CA SER A 161 12.94 9.12 14.40
C SER A 161 14.16 9.83 13.78
N ALA A 162 15.29 9.14 13.76
CA ALA A 162 16.47 9.55 13.00
C ALA A 162 16.39 9.21 11.50
N SER A 163 15.33 8.54 11.05
CA SER A 163 15.14 8.13 9.66
C SER A 163 15.03 9.35 8.74
N LYS A 164 15.58 9.23 7.54
CA LYS A 164 15.53 10.25 6.49
C LYS A 164 14.26 10.16 5.66
N THR A 165 13.65 8.99 5.63
CA THR A 165 12.43 8.72 4.87
C THR A 165 11.33 8.28 5.81
N VAL A 166 10.13 8.80 5.60
CA VAL A 166 8.89 8.36 6.24
C VAL A 166 8.01 7.73 5.18
N ILE A 167 7.54 6.51 5.46
CA ILE A 167 6.54 5.84 4.63
C ILE A 167 5.27 5.74 5.46
N LEU A 168 4.24 6.47 5.02
CA LEU A 168 2.93 6.47 5.64
C LEU A 168 1.97 5.58 4.86
N PHE A 169 1.39 4.61 5.55
CA PHE A 169 0.38 3.71 4.99
C PHE A 169 -1.02 4.13 5.44
N SER A 170 -1.92 4.24 4.48
CA SER A 170 -3.35 4.48 4.69
C SER A 170 -4.18 3.54 3.83
N HIS A 171 -5.44 3.32 4.18
CA HIS A 171 -6.37 2.74 3.22
C HIS A 171 -6.86 3.82 2.27
N GLN A 172 -7.46 4.86 2.82
CA GLN A 172 -8.10 5.93 2.07
C GLN A 172 -7.12 6.78 1.26
N LEU A 173 -7.56 7.19 0.07
CA LEU A 173 -6.86 8.10 -0.84
C LEU A 173 -7.09 9.56 -0.38
N PHE A 174 -6.82 9.88 0.88
CA PHE A 174 -7.13 11.18 1.49
C PHE A 174 -6.45 12.37 0.81
N TRP A 175 -5.44 12.12 0.00
CA TRP A 175 -4.68 13.08 -0.78
C TRP A 175 -5.21 13.27 -2.23
N LEU A 176 -6.29 12.61 -2.61
CA LEU A 176 -6.78 12.53 -3.99
C LEU A 176 -7.06 13.91 -4.61
N ASN A 177 -7.52 14.88 -3.82
CA ASN A 177 -7.76 16.25 -4.29
C ASN A 177 -6.51 16.92 -4.89
N LEU A 178 -5.31 16.50 -4.48
CA LEU A 178 -4.07 17.02 -5.04
C LEU A 178 -3.90 16.67 -6.54
N PHE A 179 -4.64 15.66 -7.02
CA PHE A 179 -4.59 15.10 -8.37
C PHE A 179 -5.96 14.98 -9.03
N SER A 180 -6.93 15.83 -8.65
CA SER A 180 -8.33 15.73 -9.06
C SER A 180 -8.56 15.78 -10.59
N GLU A 181 -7.63 16.37 -11.34
CA GLU A 181 -7.70 16.43 -12.81
C GLU A 181 -7.22 15.11 -13.48
N GLU A 182 -6.53 14.24 -12.76
CA GLU A 182 -5.88 13.03 -13.28
C GLU A 182 -6.59 11.74 -12.87
N VAL A 183 -7.43 11.78 -11.85
CA VAL A 183 -8.05 10.59 -11.23
C VAL A 183 -9.50 10.44 -11.64
N ALA A 184 -9.90 9.21 -11.89
CA ALA A 184 -11.10 8.77 -12.57
C ALA A 184 -12.44 9.36 -12.08
N PRO A 185 -13.43 9.45 -12.97
CA PRO A 185 -14.63 10.29 -12.88
C PRO A 185 -15.70 9.83 -11.87
N ASN A 186 -15.56 8.72 -11.19
CA ASN A 186 -16.49 8.28 -10.14
C ASN A 186 -16.21 8.93 -8.77
N SER A 187 -15.26 9.83 -8.72
CA SER A 187 -14.75 10.42 -7.49
C SER A 187 -15.49 11.69 -7.03
N ASP A 188 -16.44 12.24 -7.80
CA ASP A 188 -17.08 13.51 -7.43
C ASP A 188 -17.71 13.51 -6.02
N ALA A 189 -18.33 12.40 -5.62
CA ALA A 189 -18.89 12.26 -4.27
C ALA A 189 -17.80 12.15 -3.18
N LEU A 190 -16.63 11.66 -3.54
CA LEU A 190 -15.50 11.48 -2.67
C LEU A 190 -14.66 12.76 -2.57
N LEU A 191 -14.41 13.41 -3.71
CA LEU A 191 -13.66 14.67 -3.77
C LEU A 191 -14.30 15.76 -2.90
N ASN A 192 -15.63 15.77 -2.80
CA ASN A 192 -16.38 16.71 -1.94
C ASN A 192 -16.19 16.48 -0.43
N LYS A 193 -15.59 15.36 -0.01
CA LYS A 193 -15.32 15.05 1.40
C LYS A 193 -13.87 15.29 1.80
N LEU A 194 -13.00 15.49 0.81
CA LEU A 194 -11.56 15.59 1.07
C LEU A 194 -11.18 17.04 1.40
N ASP A 195 -10.25 17.18 2.34
CA ASP A 195 -9.64 18.47 2.68
C ASP A 195 -8.84 19.01 1.50
N ASP A 196 -8.89 20.32 1.28
CA ASP A 196 -8.04 21.01 0.29
C ASP A 196 -6.55 20.95 0.67
N LYS A 197 -6.27 20.68 1.94
CA LYS A 197 -4.93 20.62 2.51
C LYS A 197 -4.71 19.33 3.30
N PRO A 198 -4.76 18.18 2.63
CA PRO A 198 -4.79 16.87 3.31
C PRO A 198 -3.53 16.53 4.11
N LEU A 199 -2.45 17.29 3.94
CA LEU A 199 -1.16 17.08 4.61
C LEU A 199 -0.84 18.12 5.69
N ASP A 200 -1.66 19.14 5.91
CA ASP A 200 -1.35 20.23 6.88
C ASP A 200 -1.19 19.73 8.33
N TRP A 201 -1.78 18.59 8.66
CA TRP A 201 -1.66 17.98 9.98
C TRP A 201 -0.33 17.21 10.18
N LEU A 202 0.39 16.90 9.08
CA LEU A 202 1.56 16.03 9.09
C LEU A 202 2.85 16.84 9.16
N GLN A 203 3.66 16.57 10.18
CA GLN A 203 4.91 17.27 10.45
C GLN A 203 6.09 16.39 10.05
N THR A 204 6.60 16.56 8.84
CA THR A 204 7.69 15.71 8.30
C THR A 204 9.07 16.34 8.43
N ASP A 205 9.14 17.64 8.84
CA ASP A 205 10.38 18.41 8.81
C ASP A 205 11.07 18.30 7.42
N ASP A 206 12.37 18.00 7.39
CA ASP A 206 13.14 17.83 6.15
C ASP A 206 13.16 16.38 5.63
N LYS A 207 12.28 15.52 6.11
CA LYS A 207 12.25 14.09 5.71
C LYS A 207 11.53 13.89 4.38
N LYS A 208 12.04 12.97 3.58
CA LYS A 208 11.32 12.49 2.39
C LYS A 208 10.05 11.77 2.84
N LEU A 209 8.90 12.12 2.27
CA LEU A 209 7.62 11.48 2.55
C LEU A 209 7.17 10.63 1.36
N ILE A 210 6.78 9.40 1.65
CA ILE A 210 6.12 8.49 0.71
C ILE A 210 4.81 8.08 1.35
N ILE A 211 3.69 8.27 0.66
CA ILE A 211 2.36 7.87 1.11
C ILE A 211 1.89 6.71 0.23
N ILE A 212 1.52 5.60 0.85
CA ILE A 212 1.03 4.41 0.17
C ILE A 212 -0.39 4.13 0.64
N SER A 213 -1.35 4.22 -0.28
CA SER A 213 -2.77 4.04 0.01
C SER A 213 -3.33 2.80 -0.69
N GLY A 214 -4.32 2.14 -0.06
CA GLY A 214 -4.84 0.84 -0.46
C GLY A 214 -6.14 0.84 -1.25
N ASP A 215 -6.88 1.95 -1.29
CA ASP A 215 -8.22 2.02 -1.86
C ASP A 215 -8.23 2.32 -3.37
N HIS A 216 -7.36 1.65 -4.13
CA HIS A 216 -7.26 1.85 -5.58
C HIS A 216 -7.90 0.72 -6.40
N GLY A 217 -8.08 -0.46 -5.79
CA GLY A 217 -8.52 -1.66 -6.50
C GLY A 217 -9.91 -1.61 -7.12
N ALA A 218 -10.82 -0.81 -6.54
CA ALA A 218 -12.17 -0.62 -7.11
C ALA A 218 -12.22 0.35 -8.30
N TRP A 219 -11.13 1.05 -8.64
CA TRP A 219 -11.15 2.25 -9.47
C TRP A 219 -10.16 2.24 -10.62
N GLY A 220 -9.15 1.41 -10.56
CA GLY A 220 -8.10 1.38 -11.55
C GLY A 220 -7.48 0.01 -11.71
N ASP A 221 -7.06 -0.24 -12.93
CA ASP A 221 -6.47 -1.50 -13.33
C ASP A 221 -4.99 -1.58 -12.98
N GLU A 222 -4.36 -0.47 -12.60
CA GLU A 222 -2.93 -0.40 -12.37
C GLU A 222 -2.57 0.44 -11.15
N LEU A 223 -1.40 0.19 -10.63
CA LEU A 223 -0.81 0.97 -9.53
C LEU A 223 -0.64 2.43 -9.96
N PHE A 224 -1.17 3.35 -9.16
CA PHE A 224 -0.97 4.79 -9.33
C PHE A 224 0.31 5.24 -8.63
N CYS A 225 1.09 6.09 -9.28
CA CYS A 225 2.23 6.75 -8.64
C CYS A 225 2.47 8.15 -9.21
N ARG A 226 2.61 9.15 -8.32
CA ARG A 226 2.90 10.54 -8.64
C ARG A 226 3.73 11.18 -7.53
N SER A 227 4.46 12.23 -7.89
CA SER A 227 5.15 13.07 -6.92
C SER A 227 4.68 14.52 -7.02
N LYS A 228 4.48 15.15 -5.88
CA LYS A 228 4.11 16.56 -5.76
C LYS A 228 4.75 17.12 -4.49
N ASP A 229 5.38 18.30 -4.57
CA ASP A 229 5.97 19.01 -3.42
C ASP A 229 6.89 18.14 -2.55
N SER A 230 7.75 17.35 -3.18
CA SER A 230 8.66 16.39 -2.51
C SER A 230 8.01 15.20 -1.83
N VAL A 231 6.69 15.02 -1.98
CA VAL A 231 5.95 13.84 -1.50
C VAL A 231 5.68 12.90 -2.68
N THR A 232 5.94 11.61 -2.46
CA THR A 232 5.57 10.56 -3.41
C THR A 232 4.28 9.88 -2.94
N PHE A 233 3.31 9.81 -3.82
CA PHE A 233 2.01 9.18 -3.59
C PHE A 233 1.89 7.91 -4.42
N ILE A 234 1.61 6.81 -3.76
CA ILE A 234 1.40 5.51 -4.38
C ILE A 234 0.01 5.01 -3.95
N ALA A 235 -0.79 4.55 -4.91
CA ALA A 235 -2.00 3.83 -4.59
C ALA A 235 -2.00 2.48 -5.28
N ASN A 236 -2.37 1.44 -4.54
CA ASN A 236 -2.52 0.10 -5.06
C ASN A 236 -3.80 -0.53 -4.52
N GLY A 237 -4.23 -1.60 -5.18
CA GLY A 237 -5.39 -2.35 -4.72
C GLY A 237 -5.75 -3.43 -5.74
N LEU A 238 -6.42 -4.48 -5.28
CA LEU A 238 -6.86 -5.59 -6.12
C LEU A 238 -8.33 -5.42 -6.51
N GLY A 239 -8.66 -5.77 -7.74
CA GLY A 239 -10.03 -5.74 -8.27
C GLY A 239 -10.50 -7.10 -8.81
N ASN A 240 -9.73 -8.19 -8.65
CA ASN A 240 -9.89 -9.48 -9.28
C ASN A 240 -9.87 -9.37 -10.81
N THR A 241 -9.02 -8.49 -11.33
CA THR A 241 -8.84 -8.26 -12.77
C THR A 241 -7.55 -8.93 -13.27
N SER A 242 -7.39 -9.02 -14.59
CA SER A 242 -6.14 -9.50 -15.19
C SER A 242 -4.96 -8.54 -15.00
N SER A 243 -5.22 -7.30 -14.59
CA SER A 243 -4.24 -6.26 -14.35
C SER A 243 -3.90 -6.05 -12.88
N ASP A 244 -4.44 -6.87 -11.99
CA ASP A 244 -4.14 -6.81 -10.57
C ASP A 244 -2.63 -6.76 -10.28
N THR A 245 -2.24 -5.75 -9.51
CA THR A 245 -0.84 -5.52 -9.14
C THR A 245 -0.70 -5.33 -7.65
N ILE A 246 0.42 -5.78 -7.12
CA ILE A 246 0.86 -5.50 -5.75
C ILE A 246 2.18 -4.75 -5.78
N LEU A 247 2.52 -4.12 -4.66
CA LEU A 247 3.80 -3.46 -4.50
C LEU A 247 4.74 -4.39 -3.73
N GLU A 248 5.88 -4.71 -4.32
CA GLU A 248 6.99 -5.34 -3.62
C GLU A 248 8.05 -4.29 -3.30
N VAL A 249 8.49 -4.25 -2.05
CA VAL A 249 9.48 -3.27 -1.59
C VAL A 249 10.73 -4.01 -1.13
N PHE A 250 11.83 -3.80 -1.86
CA PHE A 250 13.15 -4.31 -1.47
C PHE A 250 13.85 -3.31 -0.57
N TYR A 251 14.51 -3.80 0.47
CA TYR A 251 15.35 -2.97 1.30
C TYR A 251 16.82 -3.31 1.08
N THR A 252 17.52 -2.34 0.56
CA THR A 252 18.94 -2.42 0.19
C THR A 252 19.76 -1.50 1.09
N PRO A 253 21.10 -1.63 1.09
CA PRO A 253 21.95 -0.68 1.80
C PRO A 253 21.79 0.78 1.34
N GLU A 254 21.38 0.98 0.07
CA GLU A 254 21.20 2.31 -0.53
C GLU A 254 19.79 2.88 -0.28
N GLY A 255 18.87 2.08 0.28
CA GLY A 255 17.49 2.48 0.56
C GLY A 255 16.44 1.51 0.05
N LEU A 256 15.24 2.02 -0.19
CA LEU A 256 14.11 1.22 -0.63
C LEU A 256 13.91 1.31 -2.14
N ILE A 257 13.65 0.15 -2.76
CA ILE A 257 13.32 0.02 -4.17
C ILE A 257 11.88 -0.50 -4.24
N PHE A 258 11.02 0.22 -4.96
CA PHE A 258 9.63 -0.14 -5.15
C PHE A 258 9.44 -0.84 -6.49
N ASN A 259 8.85 -2.02 -6.46
CA ASN A 259 8.61 -2.86 -7.62
C ASN A 259 7.12 -3.14 -7.79
N LYS A 260 6.59 -2.90 -8.99
CA LYS A 260 5.23 -3.26 -9.37
C LYS A 260 5.21 -4.71 -9.83
N VAL A 261 4.48 -5.54 -9.12
CA VAL A 261 4.33 -6.96 -9.43
C VAL A 261 2.91 -7.23 -9.93
N ARG A 262 2.78 -7.74 -11.16
CA ARG A 262 1.50 -8.22 -11.69
C ARG A 262 1.26 -9.65 -11.20
N ILE A 263 0.14 -9.89 -10.50
CA ILE A 263 -0.12 -11.18 -9.86
C ILE A 263 -0.88 -12.19 -10.75
N ASN A 264 -1.38 -11.75 -11.91
CA ASN A 264 -2.12 -12.57 -12.87
C ASN A 264 -1.34 -12.81 -14.19
N SER A 265 -0.01 -12.71 -14.20
CA SER A 265 0.79 -13.14 -15.35
C SER A 265 0.70 -14.67 -15.47
N GLU A 266 0.22 -15.14 -16.62
CA GLU A 266 0.17 -16.55 -16.99
C GLU A 266 1.55 -17.24 -16.93
#